data_ea99c4b8f9ede01bb493a0ab4ff15094
#
_entry.id   ea99c4b8f9ede01bb493a0ab4ff15094
#
_cell.length_a   1.000
_cell.length_b   1.000
_cell.length_c   1.000
_cell.angle_alpha   90.00
_cell.angle_beta   90.00
_cell.angle_gamma   90.00
#
_symmetry.space_group_name_H-M   'P 1'
#
loop_
_entity.id
_entity.type
_entity.pdbx_description
1 polymer ?
#
loop_
_entity_poly.entity_id
_entity_poly.type
_entity_poly.pdbx_seq_one_letter_code
_entity_poly.pdbx_strand_id
1 'polypeptide(L)'
;MPQTENQSPLGPSSSNGWLNRTVLGVGLTSLFSDWSHETATAVLPAFLSVIGAGPAWLGAIEGIADGLSSFAKLAAGHYTDRLKHRKPLAVFGYAFTALATASFGVATHASQVLAGRSAAWLGRGVRSPAKKALLAADVPPGAYGRAFGLERFMDTLGAILGPLTALWILQATNHSYRKVFLWTLLPGMIAVVCFWLLVRERPFEAKQKKSFLVGLQTLPAEFRRFLVGVGIFGAGDFSHTLLIMYATKMLAAQHGMARAASLAVILYTLHNVFYAGSAYLSGWLSDHVPHRRAVLAAGYGLAVVTALLLCIGTHSLLLLGAIFVLAGLYIGTEEALEDSVAAEIVPREQHGMAFGTLAAVNAVGDFLSSLLVGALWSSFGVGAAFGASAVLFAAGAILILRVR
;
A
#
# COMPACT_ATOMS: atom_id res chain seq x y z
N MET A 1 44.16 -41.73 -4.29
CA MET A 1 42.85 -41.30 -4.89
C MET A 1 41.90 -40.97 -3.76
N PRO A 2 41.61 -39.72 -3.48
CA PRO A 2 40.52 -39.32 -2.55
C PRO A 2 39.22 -39.23 -3.35
N GLN A 3 38.19 -39.89 -2.85
CA GLN A 3 36.84 -39.87 -3.40
C GLN A 3 36.26 -38.48 -3.21
N THR A 4 35.91 -37.82 -4.30
CA THR A 4 35.12 -36.61 -4.34
C THR A 4 33.69 -37.00 -3.94
N GLU A 5 33.30 -36.67 -2.70
CA GLU A 5 31.93 -36.65 -2.27
C GLU A 5 31.15 -35.61 -3.11
N ASN A 6 30.34 -36.15 -3.96
CA ASN A 6 29.42 -35.44 -4.81
C ASN A 6 28.24 -34.95 -3.92
N GLN A 7 28.38 -33.78 -3.31
CA GLN A 7 27.25 -33.11 -2.65
C GLN A 7 26.32 -32.63 -3.75
N SER A 8 25.34 -33.46 -4.07
CA SER A 8 24.18 -33.06 -4.84
C SER A 8 23.55 -31.83 -4.20
N PRO A 9 23.35 -30.71 -4.92
CA PRO A 9 22.58 -29.63 -4.40
C PRO A 9 21.17 -30.17 -4.11
N LEU A 10 20.70 -30.04 -2.88
CA LEU A 10 19.33 -30.31 -2.50
C LEU A 10 18.42 -29.59 -3.49
N GLY A 11 17.91 -30.32 -4.44
CA GLY A 11 16.98 -29.84 -5.43
C GLY A 11 15.75 -29.23 -4.73
N PRO A 12 15.07 -28.28 -5.36
CA PRO A 12 13.86 -27.71 -4.79
C PRO A 12 12.88 -28.87 -4.56
N SER A 13 12.52 -29.11 -3.31
CA SER A 13 11.54 -30.11 -2.93
C SER A 13 10.29 -29.88 -3.79
N SER A 14 10.00 -30.85 -4.65
CA SER A 14 8.84 -30.93 -5.53
C SER A 14 7.55 -30.54 -4.81
N SER A 15 6.70 -29.79 -5.50
CA SER A 15 5.27 -29.60 -5.26
C SER A 15 4.81 -28.52 -4.27
N ASN A 16 5.53 -27.47 -3.98
CA ASN A 16 4.86 -26.29 -3.44
C ASN A 16 4.47 -25.38 -4.61
N GLY A 17 3.23 -25.45 -5.06
CA GLY A 17 2.63 -24.46 -5.94
C GLY A 17 2.84 -23.06 -5.35
N TRP A 18 2.84 -22.01 -6.17
CA TRP A 18 3.01 -20.62 -5.70
C TRP A 18 2.00 -20.24 -4.60
N LEU A 19 0.79 -20.83 -4.65
CA LEU A 19 -0.26 -20.67 -3.64
C LEU A 19 0.01 -21.66 -2.50
N ASN A 20 0.89 -21.29 -1.62
CA ASN A 20 1.24 -22.06 -0.44
C ASN A 20 0.66 -21.45 0.85
N ARG A 21 0.90 -22.10 1.98
CA ARG A 21 0.42 -21.69 3.30
C ARG A 21 0.89 -20.28 3.68
N THR A 22 2.10 -19.88 3.31
CA THR A 22 2.65 -18.55 3.57
C THR A 22 1.93 -17.48 2.75
N VAL A 23 1.69 -17.73 1.46
CA VAL A 23 0.97 -16.80 0.58
C VAL A 23 -0.46 -16.57 1.08
N LEU A 24 -1.18 -17.66 1.41
CA LEU A 24 -2.52 -17.55 2.00
C LEU A 24 -2.48 -16.85 3.36
N GLY A 25 -1.51 -17.16 4.20
CA GLY A 25 -1.34 -16.54 5.50
C GLY A 25 -1.08 -15.05 5.41
N VAL A 26 -0.22 -14.61 4.49
CA VAL A 26 0.05 -13.18 4.24
C VAL A 26 -1.19 -12.49 3.66
N GLY A 27 -1.88 -13.10 2.70
CA GLY A 27 -3.11 -12.56 2.11
C GLY A 27 -4.22 -12.37 3.14
N LEU A 28 -4.53 -13.39 3.94
CA LEU A 28 -5.53 -13.30 5.02
C LEU A 28 -5.13 -12.26 6.07
N THR A 29 -3.86 -12.19 6.41
CA THR A 29 -3.34 -11.18 7.34
C THR A 29 -3.54 -9.77 6.80
N SER A 30 -3.26 -9.54 5.53
CA SER A 30 -3.49 -8.25 4.87
C SER A 30 -4.98 -7.89 4.89
N LEU A 31 -5.85 -8.82 4.51
CA LEU A 31 -7.31 -8.63 4.55
C LEU A 31 -7.80 -8.19 5.93
N PHE A 32 -7.51 -8.97 6.96
CA PHE A 32 -8.02 -8.68 8.30
C PHE A 32 -7.37 -7.46 8.93
N SER A 33 -6.10 -7.21 8.65
CA SER A 33 -5.40 -6.02 9.12
C SER A 33 -5.95 -4.74 8.49
N ASP A 34 -6.23 -4.78 7.18
CA ASP A 34 -6.75 -3.61 6.49
C ASP A 34 -8.24 -3.41 6.77
N TRP A 35 -9.01 -4.50 6.93
CA TRP A 35 -10.38 -4.44 7.46
C TRP A 35 -10.43 -3.72 8.82
N SER A 36 -9.55 -4.10 9.76
CA SER A 36 -9.41 -3.41 11.04
C SER A 36 -9.12 -1.92 10.88
N HIS A 37 -8.13 -1.61 10.04
CA HIS A 37 -7.65 -0.25 9.82
C HIS A 37 -8.71 0.64 9.17
N GLU A 38 -9.31 0.20 8.08
CA GLU A 38 -10.28 0.97 7.31
C GLU A 38 -11.61 1.14 8.04
N THR A 39 -11.98 0.19 8.93
CA THR A 39 -13.10 0.38 9.85
C THR A 39 -12.89 1.59 10.76
N ALA A 40 -11.66 1.79 11.28
CA ALA A 40 -11.34 2.94 12.12
C ALA A 40 -11.25 4.24 11.28
N THR A 41 -10.58 4.17 10.14
CA THR A 41 -10.36 5.32 9.23
C THR A 41 -11.69 5.92 8.76
N ALA A 42 -12.67 5.08 8.43
CA ALA A 42 -13.98 5.52 7.96
C ALA A 42 -14.74 6.42 8.96
N VAL A 43 -14.53 6.23 10.26
CA VAL A 43 -15.26 6.98 11.31
C VAL A 43 -14.41 8.01 12.04
N LEU A 44 -13.10 8.02 11.80
CA LEU A 44 -12.16 8.88 12.51
C LEU A 44 -12.50 10.40 12.39
N PRO A 45 -12.82 10.95 11.18
CA PRO A 45 -13.15 12.36 11.06
C PRO A 45 -14.39 12.77 11.87
N ALA A 46 -15.43 11.92 11.84
CA ALA A 46 -16.65 12.15 12.59
C ALA A 46 -16.43 12.06 14.09
N PHE A 47 -15.65 11.09 14.55
CA PHE A 47 -15.27 10.97 15.97
C PHE A 47 -14.48 12.20 16.45
N LEU A 48 -13.50 12.67 15.67
CA LEU A 48 -12.73 13.87 16.00
C LEU A 48 -13.64 15.09 16.17
N SER A 49 -14.63 15.25 15.30
CA SER A 49 -15.63 16.31 15.42
C SER A 49 -16.43 16.21 16.72
N VAL A 50 -16.80 15.01 17.15
CA VAL A 50 -17.53 14.77 18.41
C VAL A 50 -16.71 15.13 19.65
N ILE A 51 -15.39 14.90 19.61
CA ILE A 51 -14.48 15.29 20.71
C ILE A 51 -13.95 16.72 20.59
N GLY A 52 -14.54 17.53 19.69
CA GLY A 52 -14.22 18.95 19.52
C GLY A 52 -12.94 19.25 18.73
N ALA A 53 -12.45 18.29 17.96
CA ALA A 53 -11.27 18.46 17.12
C ALA A 53 -11.66 18.81 15.67
N GLY A 54 -11.07 19.88 15.17
CA GLY A 54 -11.31 20.38 13.81
C GLY A 54 -10.42 19.73 12.73
N PRO A 55 -10.58 20.15 11.45
CA PRO A 55 -9.82 19.61 10.32
C PRO A 55 -8.29 19.71 10.47
N ALA A 56 -7.79 20.74 11.16
CA ALA A 56 -6.36 20.90 11.44
C ALA A 56 -5.80 19.74 12.26
N TRP A 57 -6.57 19.22 13.24
CA TRP A 57 -6.19 18.03 13.99
C TRP A 57 -6.14 16.79 13.13
N LEU A 58 -7.12 16.60 12.23
CA LEU A 58 -7.13 15.47 11.29
C LEU A 58 -5.89 15.51 10.39
N GLY A 59 -5.58 16.67 9.80
CA GLY A 59 -4.39 16.85 8.97
C GLY A 59 -3.08 16.57 9.71
N ALA A 60 -2.97 17.04 10.96
CA ALA A 60 -1.82 16.76 11.81
C ALA A 60 -1.70 15.28 12.17
N ILE A 61 -2.82 14.62 12.48
CA ILE A 61 -2.86 13.18 12.82
C ILE A 61 -2.38 12.34 11.64
N GLU A 62 -2.92 12.57 10.44
CA GLU A 62 -2.55 11.79 9.25
C GLU A 62 -1.12 12.13 8.81
N GLY A 63 -0.75 13.42 8.68
CA GLY A 63 0.58 13.82 8.22
C GLY A 63 1.72 13.33 9.13
N ILE A 64 1.56 13.44 10.46
CA ILE A 64 2.58 12.95 11.41
C ILE A 64 2.65 11.42 11.36
N ALA A 65 1.51 10.73 11.29
CA ALA A 65 1.46 9.28 11.25
C ALA A 65 2.14 8.74 9.98
N ASP A 66 1.86 9.29 8.82
CA ASP A 66 2.46 8.89 7.53
C ASP A 66 3.96 9.16 7.50
N GLY A 67 4.40 10.33 7.97
CA GLY A 67 5.82 10.64 8.11
C GLY A 67 6.55 9.62 8.98
N LEU A 68 6.03 9.33 10.17
CA LEU A 68 6.61 8.33 11.09
C LEU A 68 6.64 6.93 10.49
N SER A 69 5.58 6.53 9.76
CA SER A 69 5.52 5.24 9.08
C SER A 69 6.62 5.11 8.03
N SER A 70 6.89 6.18 7.27
CA SER A 70 7.90 6.19 6.21
C SER A 70 9.30 5.98 6.77
N PHE A 71 9.64 6.68 7.86
CA PHE A 71 10.91 6.45 8.57
C PHE A 71 10.97 5.04 9.17
N ALA A 72 9.88 4.56 9.74
CA ALA A 72 9.82 3.22 10.31
C ALA A 72 9.99 2.13 9.25
N LYS A 73 9.40 2.27 8.05
CA LYS A 73 9.57 1.34 6.93
C LYS A 73 11.05 1.24 6.51
N LEU A 74 11.71 2.38 6.38
CA LEU A 74 13.11 2.45 5.97
C LEU A 74 14.04 1.81 7.04
N ALA A 75 13.87 2.18 8.30
CA ALA A 75 14.64 1.61 9.41
C ALA A 75 14.38 0.10 9.56
N ALA A 76 13.11 -0.30 9.55
CA ALA A 76 12.73 -1.72 9.67
C ALA A 76 13.25 -2.56 8.51
N GLY A 77 13.30 -2.03 7.29
CA GLY A 77 13.89 -2.71 6.13
C GLY A 77 15.35 -3.10 6.40
N HIS A 78 16.15 -2.14 6.90
CA HIS A 78 17.53 -2.39 7.25
C HIS A 78 17.70 -3.40 8.41
N TYR A 79 16.87 -3.32 9.45
CA TYR A 79 16.92 -4.26 10.58
C TYR A 79 16.42 -5.65 10.18
N THR A 80 15.43 -5.75 9.31
CA THR A 80 14.87 -7.01 8.80
C THR A 80 15.94 -7.91 8.17
N ASP A 81 16.89 -7.33 7.42
CA ASP A 81 17.98 -8.09 6.78
C ASP A 81 19.06 -8.58 7.76
N ARG A 82 19.06 -8.05 8.98
CA ARG A 82 19.99 -8.47 10.04
C ARG A 82 19.41 -9.54 10.97
N LEU A 83 18.12 -9.74 10.92
CA LEU A 83 17.44 -10.68 11.80
C LEU A 83 17.50 -12.09 11.23
N LYS A 84 17.90 -13.07 12.05
CA LYS A 84 17.75 -14.48 11.72
C LYS A 84 16.28 -14.88 11.58
N HIS A 85 15.42 -14.23 12.40
CA HIS A 85 13.98 -14.44 12.45
C HIS A 85 13.25 -13.11 12.19
N ARG A 86 12.55 -13.01 11.06
CA ARG A 86 11.80 -11.84 10.64
C ARG A 86 10.35 -11.86 11.11
N LYS A 87 9.81 -13.07 11.31
CA LYS A 87 8.42 -13.31 11.70
C LYS A 87 8.04 -12.68 13.05
N PRO A 88 8.84 -12.77 14.13
CA PRO A 88 8.52 -12.12 15.39
C PRO A 88 8.35 -10.60 15.26
N LEU A 89 9.19 -9.95 14.45
CA LEU A 89 9.11 -8.51 14.19
C LEU A 89 7.77 -8.16 13.51
N ALA A 90 7.36 -8.93 12.50
CA ALA A 90 6.10 -8.73 11.82
C ALA A 90 4.89 -8.97 12.74
N VAL A 91 4.90 -10.06 13.52
CA VAL A 91 3.84 -10.39 14.50
C VAL A 91 3.69 -9.27 15.53
N PHE A 92 4.81 -8.78 16.08
CA PHE A 92 4.80 -7.64 17.00
C PHE A 92 4.19 -6.40 16.34
N GLY A 93 4.59 -6.07 15.12
CA GLY A 93 4.06 -4.93 14.38
C GLY A 93 2.55 -5.03 14.15
N TYR A 94 2.01 -6.21 13.82
CA TYR A 94 0.57 -6.44 13.67
C TYR A 94 -0.17 -6.28 14.99
N ALA A 95 0.30 -6.90 16.09
CA ALA A 95 -0.30 -6.80 17.42
C ALA A 95 -0.29 -5.33 17.90
N PHE A 96 0.85 -4.65 17.76
CA PHE A 96 1.00 -3.26 18.15
C PHE A 96 0.05 -2.34 17.36
N THR A 97 -0.08 -2.53 16.04
CA THR A 97 -1.04 -1.80 15.20
C THR A 97 -2.47 -2.03 15.65
N ALA A 98 -2.87 -3.29 15.91
CA ALA A 98 -4.24 -3.62 16.32
C ALA A 98 -4.62 -2.98 17.67
N LEU A 99 -3.72 -3.04 18.65
CA LEU A 99 -3.92 -2.43 19.96
C LEU A 99 -3.97 -0.89 19.88
N ALA A 100 -3.04 -0.30 19.13
CA ALA A 100 -2.97 1.14 18.95
C ALA A 100 -4.22 1.69 18.22
N THR A 101 -4.73 0.99 17.21
CA THR A 101 -5.97 1.40 16.51
C THR A 101 -7.18 1.28 17.44
N ALA A 102 -7.31 0.17 18.19
CA ALA A 102 -8.41 -0.01 19.13
C ALA A 102 -8.40 1.03 20.27
N SER A 103 -7.23 1.56 20.65
CA SER A 103 -7.08 2.59 21.71
C SER A 103 -7.86 3.87 21.42
N PHE A 104 -8.23 4.18 20.16
CA PHE A 104 -9.10 5.31 19.84
C PHE A 104 -10.46 5.21 20.54
N GLY A 105 -10.93 4.00 20.83
CA GLY A 105 -12.18 3.76 21.54
C GLY A 105 -12.22 4.31 22.96
N VAL A 106 -11.08 4.51 23.60
CA VAL A 106 -10.97 5.11 24.94
C VAL A 106 -10.45 6.55 24.93
N ALA A 107 -10.12 7.09 23.76
CA ALA A 107 -9.62 8.46 23.63
C ALA A 107 -10.69 9.49 24.01
N THR A 108 -10.28 10.53 24.74
CA THR A 108 -11.11 11.68 25.14
C THR A 108 -10.62 12.99 24.52
N HIS A 109 -9.40 13.00 24.00
CA HIS A 109 -8.76 14.17 23.42
C HIS A 109 -8.10 13.80 22.08
N ALA A 110 -8.01 14.77 21.15
CA ALA A 110 -7.38 14.57 19.86
C ALA A 110 -5.89 14.17 19.95
N SER A 111 -5.17 14.64 20.97
CA SER A 111 -3.78 14.26 21.22
C SER A 111 -3.60 12.76 21.51
N GLN A 112 -4.57 12.11 22.17
CA GLN A 112 -4.56 10.67 22.39
C GLN A 112 -4.80 9.91 21.08
N VAL A 113 -5.68 10.43 20.22
CA VAL A 113 -5.89 9.88 18.88
C VAL A 113 -4.63 10.04 18.05
N LEU A 114 -3.96 11.19 18.09
CA LEU A 114 -2.68 11.42 17.43
C LEU A 114 -1.63 10.39 17.88
N ALA A 115 -1.48 10.21 19.19
CA ALA A 115 -0.53 9.25 19.75
C ALA A 115 -0.86 7.80 19.29
N GLY A 116 -2.12 7.40 19.38
CA GLY A 116 -2.59 6.09 18.93
C GLY A 116 -2.40 5.88 17.43
N ARG A 117 -2.72 6.88 16.58
CA ARG A 117 -2.54 6.81 15.13
C ARG A 117 -1.06 6.71 14.77
N SER A 118 -0.22 7.55 15.38
CA SER A 118 1.24 7.50 15.20
C SER A 118 1.80 6.14 15.60
N ALA A 119 1.37 5.58 16.73
CA ALA A 119 1.76 4.25 17.18
C ALA A 119 1.31 3.16 16.20
N ALA A 120 0.07 3.20 15.72
CA ALA A 120 -0.44 2.25 14.73
C ALA A 120 0.37 2.28 13.43
N TRP A 121 0.72 3.48 12.94
CA TRP A 121 1.52 3.69 11.75
C TRP A 121 2.98 3.26 11.91
N LEU A 122 3.59 3.49 13.07
CA LEU A 122 4.90 2.92 13.41
C LEU A 122 4.88 1.39 13.34
N GLY A 123 3.87 0.75 13.93
CA GLY A 123 3.68 -0.70 13.86
C GLY A 123 3.54 -1.18 12.42
N ARG A 124 2.76 -0.47 11.59
CA ARG A 124 2.58 -0.75 10.16
C ARG A 124 3.89 -0.58 9.38
N GLY A 125 4.66 0.46 9.68
CA GLY A 125 5.98 0.69 9.10
C GLY A 125 6.98 -0.43 9.42
N VAL A 126 7.04 -0.85 10.69
CA VAL A 126 7.96 -1.90 11.15
C VAL A 126 7.65 -3.27 10.52
N ARG A 127 6.37 -3.65 10.40
CA ARG A 127 5.99 -4.99 9.88
C ARG A 127 6.09 -5.12 8.37
N SER A 128 5.92 -4.02 7.61
CA SER A 128 5.74 -4.06 6.16
C SER A 128 6.93 -4.69 5.41
N PRO A 129 8.20 -4.25 5.61
CA PRO A 129 9.34 -4.88 4.93
C PRO A 129 9.53 -6.35 5.32
N ALA A 130 9.32 -6.69 6.59
CA ALA A 130 9.43 -8.06 7.08
C ALA A 130 8.37 -8.98 6.45
N LYS A 131 7.11 -8.53 6.35
CA LYS A 131 6.01 -9.25 5.68
C LYS A 131 6.36 -9.55 4.23
N LYS A 132 6.78 -8.52 3.47
CA LYS A 132 7.13 -8.64 2.05
C LYS A 132 8.34 -9.57 1.84
N ALA A 133 9.35 -9.46 2.67
CA ALA A 133 10.53 -10.33 2.60
C ALA A 133 10.21 -11.80 2.91
N LEU A 134 9.32 -12.09 3.88
CA LEU A 134 8.86 -13.44 4.18
C LEU A 134 8.01 -14.03 3.04
N LEU A 135 7.13 -13.22 2.44
CA LEU A 135 6.36 -13.61 1.26
C LEU A 135 7.28 -14.00 0.10
N ALA A 136 8.21 -13.11 -0.27
CA ALA A 136 9.14 -13.34 -1.37
C ALA A 136 10.07 -14.55 -1.12
N ALA A 137 10.44 -14.82 0.14
CA ALA A 137 11.31 -15.95 0.48
C ALA A 137 10.68 -17.33 0.26
N ASP A 138 9.34 -17.43 0.33
CA ASP A 138 8.60 -18.71 0.23
C ASP A 138 7.89 -18.91 -1.13
N VAL A 139 8.11 -18.00 -2.07
CA VAL A 139 7.53 -18.02 -3.43
C VAL A 139 8.66 -18.19 -4.46
N PRO A 140 8.47 -19.03 -5.52
CA PRO A 140 9.43 -19.11 -6.61
C PRO A 140 9.45 -17.78 -7.40
N PRO A 141 10.62 -17.38 -7.97
CA PRO A 141 10.76 -16.10 -8.67
C PRO A 141 9.74 -15.90 -9.82
N GLY A 142 9.36 -16.96 -10.53
CA GLY A 142 8.35 -16.93 -11.60
C GLY A 142 6.91 -16.75 -11.12
N ALA A 143 6.67 -16.56 -9.81
CA ALA A 143 5.34 -16.39 -9.23
C ALA A 143 5.21 -15.18 -8.29
N TYR A 144 6.20 -14.28 -8.29
CA TYR A 144 6.15 -13.07 -7.45
C TYR A 144 4.93 -12.20 -7.77
N GLY A 145 4.61 -12.01 -9.07
CA GLY A 145 3.47 -11.22 -9.47
C GLY A 145 2.15 -11.72 -8.88
N ARG A 146 1.89 -13.03 -9.00
CA ARG A 146 0.69 -13.66 -8.42
C ARG A 146 0.64 -13.54 -6.90
N ALA A 147 1.78 -13.71 -6.22
CA ALA A 147 1.83 -13.69 -4.78
C ALA A 147 1.59 -12.27 -4.22
N PHE A 148 2.25 -11.26 -4.76
CA PHE A 148 2.05 -9.85 -4.37
C PHE A 148 0.69 -9.32 -4.84
N GLY A 149 0.24 -9.72 -6.04
CA GLY A 149 -1.10 -9.39 -6.54
C GLY A 149 -2.22 -9.96 -5.67
N LEU A 150 -2.09 -11.22 -5.21
CA LEU A 150 -3.05 -11.81 -4.27
C LEU A 150 -3.01 -11.10 -2.90
N GLU A 151 -1.83 -10.78 -2.41
CA GLU A 151 -1.67 -10.03 -1.17
C GLU A 151 -2.39 -8.68 -1.24
N ARG A 152 -2.19 -7.94 -2.35
CA ARG A 152 -2.81 -6.65 -2.55
C ARG A 152 -4.33 -6.75 -2.76
N PHE A 153 -4.78 -7.75 -3.52
CA PHE A 153 -6.22 -8.03 -3.67
C PHE A 153 -6.90 -8.24 -2.33
N MET A 154 -6.30 -9.06 -1.45
CA MET A 154 -6.83 -9.33 -0.11
C MET A 154 -6.82 -8.07 0.78
N ASP A 155 -5.76 -7.26 0.72
CA ASP A 155 -5.63 -5.98 1.40
C ASP A 155 -6.79 -5.05 1.02
N THR A 156 -7.03 -4.87 -0.30
CA THR A 156 -8.10 -4.02 -0.81
C THR A 156 -9.51 -4.57 -0.52
N LEU A 157 -9.69 -5.89 -0.46
CA LEU A 157 -10.95 -6.46 0.05
C LEU A 157 -11.21 -6.02 1.50
N GLY A 158 -10.17 -5.98 2.33
CA GLY A 158 -10.25 -5.43 3.68
C GLY A 158 -10.69 -3.98 3.68
N ALA A 159 -10.14 -3.18 2.76
CA ALA A 159 -10.50 -1.77 2.60
C ALA A 159 -11.96 -1.54 2.16
N ILE A 160 -12.57 -2.48 1.44
CA ILE A 160 -13.99 -2.45 1.10
C ILE A 160 -14.86 -2.83 2.31
N LEU A 161 -14.46 -3.88 3.03
CA LEU A 161 -15.22 -4.39 4.18
C LEU A 161 -15.21 -3.43 5.37
N GLY A 162 -14.13 -2.66 5.55
CA GLY A 162 -13.94 -1.75 6.67
C GLY A 162 -15.07 -0.74 6.84
N PRO A 163 -15.31 0.16 5.89
CA PRO A 163 -16.37 1.17 5.96
C PRO A 163 -17.77 0.57 6.09
N LEU A 164 -18.05 -0.55 5.41
CA LEU A 164 -19.34 -1.25 5.50
C LEU A 164 -19.59 -1.76 6.92
N THR A 165 -18.55 -2.34 7.54
CA THR A 165 -18.61 -2.81 8.92
C THR A 165 -18.78 -1.64 9.90
N ALA A 166 -18.07 -0.53 9.67
CA ALA A 166 -18.21 0.67 10.50
C ALA A 166 -19.65 1.19 10.48
N LEU A 167 -20.27 1.29 9.30
CA LEU A 167 -21.66 1.68 9.14
C LEU A 167 -22.62 0.73 9.86
N TRP A 168 -22.43 -0.59 9.69
CA TRP A 168 -23.24 -1.58 10.37
C TRP A 168 -23.17 -1.46 11.90
N ILE A 169 -21.95 -1.33 12.45
CA ILE A 169 -21.78 -1.16 13.91
C ILE A 169 -22.40 0.15 14.40
N LEU A 170 -22.25 1.25 13.66
CA LEU A 170 -22.86 2.53 14.04
C LEU A 170 -24.40 2.40 14.13
N GLN A 171 -25.03 1.75 13.14
CA GLN A 171 -26.46 1.50 13.17
C GLN A 171 -26.87 0.61 14.35
N ALA A 172 -26.14 -0.48 14.59
CA ALA A 172 -26.43 -1.44 15.67
C ALA A 172 -26.14 -0.89 17.08
N THR A 173 -25.38 0.20 17.22
CA THR A 173 -24.90 0.70 18.52
C THR A 173 -25.35 2.15 18.84
N ASN A 174 -26.38 2.65 18.18
CA ASN A 174 -26.86 4.03 18.33
C ASN A 174 -25.72 5.06 18.10
N HIS A 175 -24.99 4.91 16.98
CA HIS A 175 -23.91 5.77 16.54
C HIS A 175 -22.72 5.88 17.50
N SER A 176 -22.38 4.81 18.22
CA SER A 176 -21.25 4.79 19.12
C SER A 176 -19.91 4.57 18.38
N TYR A 177 -19.20 5.64 18.04
CA TYR A 177 -17.86 5.57 17.43
C TYR A 177 -16.86 4.78 18.27
N ARG A 178 -16.94 4.89 19.60
CA ARG A 178 -16.04 4.15 20.52
C ARG A 178 -16.17 2.65 20.36
N LYS A 179 -17.39 2.13 20.18
CA LYS A 179 -17.61 0.71 19.92
C LYS A 179 -17.05 0.27 18.58
N VAL A 180 -17.10 1.13 17.56
CA VAL A 180 -16.47 0.86 16.26
C VAL A 180 -14.97 0.68 16.43
N PHE A 181 -14.28 1.57 17.12
CA PHE A 181 -12.83 1.46 17.35
C PHE A 181 -12.47 0.22 18.19
N LEU A 182 -13.21 -0.08 19.25
CA LEU A 182 -12.95 -1.28 20.03
C LEU A 182 -13.16 -2.57 19.22
N TRP A 183 -14.16 -2.56 18.31
CA TRP A 183 -14.42 -3.70 17.43
C TRP A 183 -13.23 -3.99 16.48
N THR A 184 -12.47 -2.97 16.09
CA THR A 184 -11.30 -3.14 15.20
C THR A 184 -10.26 -4.09 15.79
N LEU A 185 -10.25 -4.28 17.11
CA LEU A 185 -9.37 -5.23 17.78
C LEU A 185 -9.62 -6.68 17.30
N LEU A 186 -10.88 -7.03 17.01
CA LEU A 186 -11.22 -8.39 16.59
C LEU A 186 -10.54 -8.75 15.24
N PRO A 187 -10.79 -8.08 14.12
CA PRO A 187 -10.08 -8.39 12.88
C PRO A 187 -8.58 -8.15 12.99
N GLY A 188 -8.12 -7.12 13.74
CA GLY A 188 -6.70 -6.89 13.97
C GLY A 188 -6.01 -8.07 14.64
N MET A 189 -6.62 -8.68 15.66
CA MET A 189 -6.08 -9.87 16.33
C MET A 189 -6.19 -11.13 15.47
N ILE A 190 -7.23 -11.27 14.64
CA ILE A 190 -7.31 -12.36 13.65
C ILE A 190 -6.13 -12.25 12.67
N ALA A 191 -5.77 -11.04 12.23
CA ALA A 191 -4.58 -10.83 11.40
C ALA A 191 -3.31 -11.32 12.08
N VAL A 192 -3.11 -11.02 13.38
CA VAL A 192 -1.96 -11.51 14.16
C VAL A 192 -1.92 -13.03 14.19
N VAL A 193 -3.04 -13.67 14.48
CA VAL A 193 -3.17 -15.14 14.56
C VAL A 193 -2.91 -15.77 13.17
N CYS A 194 -3.49 -15.24 12.12
CA CYS A 194 -3.24 -15.69 10.74
C CYS A 194 -1.75 -15.62 10.40
N PHE A 195 -1.09 -14.50 10.69
CA PHE A 195 0.33 -14.35 10.42
C PHE A 195 1.17 -15.34 11.24
N TRP A 196 0.88 -15.44 12.52
CA TRP A 196 1.62 -16.34 13.43
C TRP A 196 1.45 -17.81 13.06
N LEU A 197 0.24 -18.26 12.76
CA LEU A 197 -0.02 -19.68 12.49
C LEU A 197 0.33 -20.07 11.05
N LEU A 198 0.03 -19.24 10.06
CA LEU A 198 0.09 -19.63 8.64
C LEU A 198 1.41 -19.28 7.97
N VAL A 199 2.02 -18.15 8.30
CA VAL A 199 3.27 -17.72 7.65
C VAL A 199 4.43 -18.57 8.17
N ARG A 200 5.10 -19.27 7.27
CA ARG A 200 6.30 -20.05 7.57
C ARG A 200 7.53 -19.16 7.48
N GLU A 201 8.44 -19.35 8.43
CA GLU A 201 9.74 -18.69 8.39
C GLU A 201 10.81 -19.73 8.09
N ARG A 202 11.57 -19.51 7.02
CA ARG A 202 12.80 -20.25 6.78
C ARG A 202 13.94 -19.53 7.45
N PRO A 203 14.79 -20.23 8.22
CA PRO A 203 15.97 -19.62 8.82
C PRO A 203 16.79 -18.94 7.75
N PHE A 204 17.18 -17.71 8.00
CA PHE A 204 17.93 -16.89 7.10
C PHE A 204 19.33 -16.66 7.67
N GLU A 205 20.37 -16.89 6.86
CA GLU A 205 21.75 -16.56 7.26
C GLU A 205 21.93 -15.04 7.20
N ALA A 206 21.85 -14.40 8.35
CA ALA A 206 22.06 -12.96 8.47
C ALA A 206 23.50 -12.63 8.09
N LYS A 207 23.73 -11.91 6.99
CA LYS A 207 25.04 -11.42 6.58
C LYS A 207 25.50 -10.24 7.45
N GLN A 208 26.82 -10.01 7.46
CA GLN A 208 27.54 -9.07 8.32
C GLN A 208 26.89 -7.68 8.48
N LYS A 209 27.10 -7.09 9.65
CA LYS A 209 26.66 -5.75 10.07
C LYS A 209 27.23 -4.64 9.17
N LYS A 210 26.60 -4.35 8.04
CA LYS A 210 26.91 -3.14 7.26
C LYS A 210 26.15 -1.95 7.86
N SER A 211 26.77 -0.76 7.82
CA SER A 211 26.07 0.49 8.15
C SER A 211 24.84 0.68 7.25
N PHE A 212 23.81 1.38 7.73
CA PHE A 212 22.59 1.68 6.97
C PHE A 212 22.89 2.31 5.61
N LEU A 213 23.73 3.35 5.58
CA LEU A 213 24.13 4.03 4.33
C LEU A 213 24.88 3.09 3.38
N VAL A 214 25.76 2.23 3.92
CA VAL A 214 26.45 1.20 3.13
C VAL A 214 25.43 0.17 2.61
N GLY A 215 24.42 -0.17 3.39
CA GLY A 215 23.32 -1.05 2.97
C GLY A 215 22.60 -0.52 1.73
N LEU A 216 22.22 0.76 1.72
CA LEU A 216 21.62 1.43 0.57
C LEU A 216 22.54 1.43 -0.66
N GLN A 217 23.84 1.71 -0.48
CA GLN A 217 24.83 1.73 -1.56
C GLN A 217 25.09 0.34 -2.14
N THR A 218 24.89 -0.73 -1.36
CA THR A 218 25.06 -2.12 -1.80
C THR A 218 23.89 -2.70 -2.56
N LEU A 219 22.74 -2.00 -2.62
CA LEU A 219 21.63 -2.39 -3.48
C LEU A 219 22.07 -2.37 -4.95
N PRO A 220 21.60 -3.33 -5.78
CA PRO A 220 21.97 -3.42 -7.18
C PRO A 220 21.77 -2.09 -7.92
N ALA A 221 22.67 -1.76 -8.84
CA ALA A 221 22.55 -0.53 -9.64
C ALA A 221 21.24 -0.49 -10.43
N GLU A 222 20.78 -1.65 -10.89
CA GLU A 222 19.50 -1.85 -11.55
C GLU A 222 18.33 -1.44 -10.63
N PHE A 223 18.34 -1.88 -9.38
CA PHE A 223 17.32 -1.51 -8.40
C PHE A 223 17.32 -0.02 -8.09
N ARG A 224 18.50 0.61 -7.99
CA ARG A 224 18.59 2.07 -7.79
C ARG A 224 18.01 2.85 -8.98
N ARG A 225 18.21 2.38 -10.22
CA ARG A 225 17.57 2.99 -11.41
C ARG A 225 16.06 2.78 -11.39
N PHE A 226 15.61 1.60 -10.97
CA PHE A 226 14.19 1.29 -10.76
C PHE A 226 13.56 2.27 -9.77
N LEU A 227 14.19 2.50 -8.59
CA LEU A 227 13.72 3.45 -7.58
C LEU A 227 13.63 4.89 -8.10
N VAL A 228 14.50 5.31 -9.03
CA VAL A 228 14.38 6.65 -9.66
C VAL A 228 13.12 6.71 -10.51
N GLY A 229 12.81 5.66 -11.29
CA GLY A 229 11.58 5.59 -12.07
C GLY A 229 10.33 5.63 -11.21
N VAL A 230 10.31 4.82 -10.13
CA VAL A 230 9.25 4.80 -9.12
C VAL A 230 9.08 6.16 -8.44
N GLY A 231 10.17 6.78 -7.99
CA GLY A 231 10.11 8.08 -7.30
C GLY A 231 9.61 9.22 -8.19
N ILE A 232 9.96 9.20 -9.47
CA ILE A 232 9.44 10.19 -10.44
C ILE A 232 7.95 9.95 -10.71
N PHE A 233 7.52 8.70 -10.86
CA PHE A 233 6.11 8.34 -10.98
C PHE A 233 5.35 8.76 -9.71
N GLY A 234 5.81 8.37 -8.52
CA GLY A 234 5.19 8.69 -7.24
C GLY A 234 5.08 10.20 -6.98
N ALA A 235 6.02 11.03 -7.48
CA ALA A 235 5.89 12.48 -7.41
C ALA A 235 4.69 13.04 -8.22
N GLY A 236 4.10 12.24 -9.11
CA GLY A 236 2.86 12.53 -9.81
C GLY A 236 1.63 11.83 -9.24
N ASP A 237 1.82 10.83 -8.37
CA ASP A 237 0.76 9.96 -7.85
C ASP A 237 0.01 10.62 -6.69
N PHE A 238 -1.00 11.36 -7.05
CA PHE A 238 -1.79 12.17 -6.13
C PHE A 238 -2.80 11.34 -5.33
N SER A 239 -3.07 11.79 -4.10
CA SER A 239 -4.01 11.14 -3.17
C SER A 239 -5.40 10.93 -3.76
N HIS A 240 -6.01 9.79 -3.48
CA HIS A 240 -7.41 9.44 -3.81
C HIS A 240 -8.41 10.48 -3.32
N THR A 241 -8.10 11.20 -2.23
CA THR A 241 -8.95 12.28 -1.72
C THR A 241 -9.07 13.44 -2.71
N LEU A 242 -8.02 13.73 -3.48
CA LEU A 242 -8.06 14.73 -4.55
C LEU A 242 -8.95 14.27 -5.72
N LEU A 243 -8.95 12.98 -6.04
CA LEU A 243 -9.83 12.41 -7.06
C LEU A 243 -11.31 12.50 -6.63
N ILE A 244 -11.61 12.16 -5.37
CA ILE A 244 -12.96 12.30 -4.79
C ILE A 244 -13.39 13.76 -4.80
N MET A 245 -12.51 14.69 -4.41
CA MET A 245 -12.79 16.12 -4.42
C MET A 245 -13.04 16.63 -5.85
N TYR A 246 -12.28 16.16 -6.82
CA TYR A 246 -12.49 16.47 -8.23
C TYR A 246 -13.88 16.07 -8.69
N ALA A 247 -14.28 14.81 -8.48
CA ALA A 247 -15.60 14.31 -8.86
C ALA A 247 -16.72 15.10 -8.16
N THR A 248 -16.57 15.38 -6.86
CA THR A 248 -17.53 16.18 -6.10
C THR A 248 -17.72 17.57 -6.71
N LYS A 249 -16.62 18.27 -7.02
CA LYS A 249 -16.68 19.62 -7.64
C LYS A 249 -17.31 19.59 -9.02
N MET A 250 -16.95 18.61 -9.85
CA MET A 250 -17.51 18.49 -11.20
C MET A 250 -19.00 18.21 -11.21
N LEU A 251 -19.49 17.37 -10.27
CA LEU A 251 -20.89 17.00 -10.17
C LEU A 251 -21.74 18.02 -9.40
N ALA A 252 -21.16 18.88 -8.59
CA ALA A 252 -21.89 19.79 -7.69
C ALA A 252 -22.80 20.76 -8.43
N ALA A 253 -22.38 21.24 -9.61
CA ALA A 253 -23.18 22.18 -10.41
C ALA A 253 -24.52 21.58 -10.91
N GLN A 254 -24.55 20.27 -11.19
CA GLN A 254 -25.73 19.57 -11.72
C GLN A 254 -26.60 18.91 -10.65
N HIS A 255 -25.98 18.46 -9.56
CA HIS A 255 -26.67 17.61 -8.57
C HIS A 255 -26.76 18.23 -7.17
N GLY A 256 -26.15 19.40 -6.97
CA GLY A 256 -25.95 19.97 -5.64
C GLY A 256 -24.84 19.24 -4.83
N MET A 257 -24.29 19.93 -3.84
CA MET A 257 -23.09 19.46 -3.11
C MET A 257 -23.26 18.10 -2.42
N ALA A 258 -24.38 17.91 -1.71
CA ALA A 258 -24.62 16.67 -0.95
C ALA A 258 -24.74 15.42 -1.85
N ARG A 259 -25.49 15.54 -2.97
CA ARG A 259 -25.65 14.45 -3.92
C ARG A 259 -24.36 14.19 -4.71
N ALA A 260 -23.64 15.25 -5.08
CA ALA A 260 -22.33 15.13 -5.73
C ALA A 260 -21.32 14.39 -4.86
N ALA A 261 -21.25 14.69 -3.56
CA ALA A 261 -20.39 14.00 -2.62
C ALA A 261 -20.76 12.50 -2.51
N SER A 262 -22.05 12.17 -2.44
CA SER A 262 -22.50 10.77 -2.41
C SER A 262 -22.13 10.02 -3.69
N LEU A 263 -22.28 10.64 -4.86
CA LEU A 263 -21.89 10.06 -6.14
C LEU A 263 -20.38 9.85 -6.21
N ALA A 264 -19.58 10.79 -5.71
CA ALA A 264 -18.12 10.67 -5.66
C ALA A 264 -17.68 9.49 -4.77
N VAL A 265 -18.36 9.22 -3.65
CA VAL A 265 -18.11 8.04 -2.81
C VAL A 265 -18.47 6.74 -3.54
N ILE A 266 -19.56 6.72 -4.30
CA ILE A 266 -19.90 5.55 -5.14
C ILE A 266 -18.83 5.31 -6.20
N LEU A 267 -18.36 6.37 -6.87
CA LEU A 267 -17.26 6.28 -7.84
C LEU A 267 -15.97 5.77 -7.19
N TYR A 268 -15.67 6.21 -5.98
CA TYR A 268 -14.52 5.71 -5.23
C TYR A 268 -14.67 4.23 -4.84
N THR A 269 -15.87 3.80 -4.49
CA THR A 269 -16.14 2.36 -4.28
C THR A 269 -15.90 1.56 -5.56
N LEU A 270 -16.35 2.09 -6.71
CA LEU A 270 -16.08 1.48 -8.02
C LEU A 270 -14.57 1.38 -8.30
N HIS A 271 -13.81 2.46 -8.03
CA HIS A 271 -12.35 2.47 -8.10
C HIS A 271 -11.74 1.31 -7.30
N ASN A 272 -12.13 1.14 -6.03
CA ASN A 272 -11.59 0.10 -5.16
C ASN A 272 -11.90 -1.32 -5.65
N VAL A 273 -13.07 -1.54 -6.28
CA VAL A 273 -13.39 -2.84 -6.89
C VAL A 273 -12.42 -3.16 -8.04
N PHE A 274 -12.16 -2.19 -8.93
CA PHE A 274 -11.22 -2.37 -10.03
C PHE A 274 -9.77 -2.42 -9.56
N TYR A 275 -9.42 -1.69 -8.52
CA TYR A 275 -8.14 -1.78 -7.84
C TYR A 275 -7.89 -3.21 -7.32
N ALA A 276 -8.81 -3.79 -6.56
CA ALA A 276 -8.69 -5.16 -6.06
C ALA A 276 -8.52 -6.17 -7.20
N GLY A 277 -9.36 -6.07 -8.24
CA GLY A 277 -9.31 -6.98 -9.38
C GLY A 277 -8.02 -6.87 -10.18
N SER A 278 -7.56 -5.63 -10.45
CA SER A 278 -6.35 -5.40 -11.25
C SER A 278 -5.08 -5.84 -10.54
N ALA A 279 -5.00 -5.71 -9.23
CA ALA A 279 -3.84 -6.15 -8.47
C ALA A 279 -3.51 -7.64 -8.68
N TYR A 280 -4.53 -8.49 -8.64
CA TYR A 280 -4.33 -9.92 -8.91
C TYR A 280 -4.08 -10.20 -10.40
N LEU A 281 -4.90 -9.61 -11.29
CA LEU A 281 -4.82 -9.87 -12.73
C LEU A 281 -3.48 -9.40 -13.33
N SER A 282 -3.00 -8.22 -12.96
CA SER A 282 -1.71 -7.71 -13.43
C SER A 282 -0.54 -8.52 -12.88
N GLY A 283 -0.63 -8.95 -11.62
CA GLY A 283 0.35 -9.87 -11.03
C GLY A 283 0.39 -11.20 -11.78
N TRP A 284 -0.77 -11.81 -12.06
CA TRP A 284 -0.85 -13.02 -12.84
C TRP A 284 -0.30 -12.85 -14.27
N LEU A 285 -0.69 -11.77 -14.95
CA LEU A 285 -0.21 -11.46 -16.30
C LEU A 285 1.31 -11.29 -16.31
N SER A 286 1.88 -10.61 -15.34
CA SER A 286 3.33 -10.36 -15.26
C SER A 286 4.16 -11.63 -15.12
N ASP A 287 3.60 -12.69 -14.53
CA ASP A 287 4.28 -13.97 -14.40
C ASP A 287 4.27 -14.79 -15.71
N HIS A 288 3.39 -14.45 -16.67
CA HIS A 288 3.23 -15.17 -17.95
C HIS A 288 3.86 -14.42 -19.14
N VAL A 289 4.32 -13.19 -18.94
CA VAL A 289 5.00 -12.42 -19.98
C VAL A 289 6.51 -12.33 -19.69
N PRO A 290 7.37 -12.30 -20.73
CA PRO A 290 8.82 -12.33 -20.56
C PRO A 290 9.38 -11.06 -19.87
N HIS A 291 8.64 -9.96 -19.90
CA HIS A 291 9.10 -8.66 -19.39
C HIS A 291 8.11 -8.07 -18.39
N ARG A 292 8.24 -8.44 -17.13
CA ARG A 292 7.40 -7.97 -16.02
C ARG A 292 7.34 -6.44 -15.92
N ARG A 293 8.46 -5.76 -16.18
CA ARG A 293 8.57 -4.29 -16.22
C ARG A 293 7.72 -3.64 -17.31
N ALA A 294 7.47 -4.33 -18.42
CA ALA A 294 6.58 -3.83 -19.46
C ALA A 294 5.13 -3.78 -18.98
N VAL A 295 4.70 -4.72 -18.16
CA VAL A 295 3.35 -4.72 -17.55
C VAL A 295 3.24 -3.57 -16.55
N LEU A 296 4.26 -3.34 -15.71
CA LEU A 296 4.31 -2.19 -14.80
C LEU A 296 4.27 -0.86 -15.57
N ALA A 297 5.07 -0.73 -16.61
CA ALA A 297 5.08 0.48 -17.45
C ALA A 297 3.75 0.71 -18.17
N ALA A 298 3.03 -0.36 -18.55
CA ALA A 298 1.66 -0.25 -19.07
C ALA A 298 0.68 0.25 -17.98
N GLY A 299 0.81 -0.21 -16.73
CA GLY A 299 0.08 0.34 -15.57
C GLY A 299 0.33 1.85 -15.40
N TYR A 300 1.60 2.27 -15.45
CA TYR A 300 1.97 3.69 -15.44
C TYR A 300 1.38 4.45 -16.63
N GLY A 301 1.28 3.81 -17.80
CA GLY A 301 0.59 4.36 -18.97
C GLY A 301 -0.91 4.59 -18.73
N LEU A 302 -1.59 3.71 -17.98
CA LEU A 302 -2.98 3.95 -17.57
C LEU A 302 -3.10 5.16 -16.65
N ALA A 303 -2.13 5.39 -15.74
CA ALA A 303 -2.09 6.59 -14.92
C ALA A 303 -1.95 7.87 -15.78
N VAL A 304 -1.12 7.85 -16.83
CA VAL A 304 -1.02 8.96 -17.79
C VAL A 304 -2.37 9.26 -18.43
N VAL A 305 -3.06 8.22 -18.94
CA VAL A 305 -4.39 8.38 -19.56
C VAL A 305 -5.39 8.93 -18.54
N THR A 306 -5.39 8.42 -17.31
CA THR A 306 -6.26 8.90 -16.23
C THR A 306 -6.03 10.39 -15.97
N ALA A 307 -4.78 10.82 -15.82
CA ALA A 307 -4.43 12.21 -15.56
C ALA A 307 -4.81 13.13 -16.74
N LEU A 308 -4.61 12.69 -17.98
CA LEU A 308 -5.02 13.45 -19.17
C LEU A 308 -6.54 13.60 -19.26
N LEU A 309 -7.31 12.56 -18.92
CA LEU A 309 -8.77 12.64 -18.89
C LEU A 309 -9.25 13.61 -17.80
N LEU A 310 -8.57 13.67 -16.64
CA LEU A 310 -8.88 14.64 -15.58
C LEU A 310 -8.64 16.10 -16.05
N CYS A 311 -7.67 16.34 -16.94
CA CYS A 311 -7.43 17.68 -17.51
C CYS A 311 -8.62 18.21 -18.33
N ILE A 312 -9.44 17.34 -18.92
CA ILE A 312 -10.57 17.74 -19.78
C ILE A 312 -11.67 18.44 -18.98
N GLY A 313 -11.83 18.12 -17.69
CA GLY A 313 -12.86 18.73 -16.86
C GLY A 313 -14.27 18.27 -17.26
N THR A 314 -14.69 17.10 -16.79
CA THR A 314 -15.98 16.53 -17.20
C THR A 314 -17.03 16.59 -16.10
N HIS A 315 -18.29 16.86 -16.51
CA HIS A 315 -19.48 16.74 -15.66
C HIS A 315 -20.26 15.44 -15.93
N SER A 316 -19.80 14.60 -16.87
CA SER A 316 -20.44 13.33 -17.21
C SER A 316 -20.13 12.27 -16.17
N LEU A 317 -21.15 11.73 -15.52
CA LEU A 317 -21.00 10.64 -14.55
C LEU A 317 -20.39 9.38 -15.19
N LEU A 318 -20.71 9.10 -16.46
CA LEU A 318 -20.14 7.97 -17.19
C LEU A 318 -18.62 8.13 -17.40
N LEU A 319 -18.18 9.32 -17.82
CA LEU A 319 -16.77 9.59 -18.04
C LEU A 319 -15.99 9.64 -16.71
N LEU A 320 -16.59 10.20 -15.65
CA LEU A 320 -16.05 10.11 -14.30
C LEU A 320 -15.92 8.64 -13.85
N GLY A 321 -16.95 7.82 -14.11
CA GLY A 321 -16.89 6.37 -13.85
C GLY A 321 -15.71 5.71 -14.57
N ALA A 322 -15.49 6.01 -15.84
CA ALA A 322 -14.36 5.49 -16.61
C ALA A 322 -13.01 5.95 -16.02
N ILE A 323 -12.88 7.22 -15.61
CA ILE A 323 -11.68 7.75 -14.95
C ILE A 323 -11.39 6.99 -13.65
N PHE A 324 -12.40 6.77 -12.81
CA PHE A 324 -12.24 6.04 -11.55
C PHE A 324 -11.89 4.57 -11.76
N VAL A 325 -12.45 3.93 -12.80
CA VAL A 325 -12.05 2.57 -13.21
C VAL A 325 -10.58 2.54 -13.62
N LEU A 326 -10.15 3.45 -14.51
CA LEU A 326 -8.75 3.53 -14.93
C LEU A 326 -7.81 3.79 -13.76
N ALA A 327 -8.22 4.68 -12.83
CA ALA A 327 -7.46 4.95 -11.61
C ALA A 327 -7.31 3.68 -10.75
N GLY A 328 -8.37 2.90 -10.56
CA GLY A 328 -8.29 1.62 -9.86
C GLY A 328 -7.38 0.61 -10.55
N LEU A 329 -7.45 0.53 -11.88
CA LEU A 329 -6.63 -0.38 -12.67
C LEU A 329 -5.13 -0.05 -12.55
N TYR A 330 -4.74 1.24 -12.65
CA TYR A 330 -3.31 1.59 -12.59
C TYR A 330 -2.74 1.37 -11.19
N ILE A 331 -3.44 1.80 -10.12
CA ILE A 331 -2.95 1.63 -8.75
C ILE A 331 -2.77 0.16 -8.37
N GLY A 332 -3.75 -0.70 -8.70
CA GLY A 332 -3.61 -2.12 -8.41
C GLY A 332 -2.47 -2.78 -9.19
N THR A 333 -2.22 -2.32 -10.43
CA THR A 333 -1.08 -2.79 -11.23
C THR A 333 0.24 -2.31 -10.63
N GLU A 334 0.34 -1.04 -10.28
CA GLU A 334 1.51 -0.41 -9.67
C GLU A 334 1.93 -1.14 -8.39
N GLU A 335 1.06 -1.16 -7.39
CA GLU A 335 1.39 -1.69 -6.06
C GLU A 335 1.74 -3.19 -6.06
N ALA A 336 1.07 -3.98 -6.91
CA ALA A 336 1.39 -5.40 -7.05
C ALA A 336 2.71 -5.63 -7.77
N LEU A 337 3.00 -4.85 -8.80
CA LEU A 337 4.15 -5.10 -9.67
C LEU A 337 5.42 -4.41 -9.21
N GLU A 338 5.36 -3.27 -8.54
CA GLU A 338 6.56 -2.65 -7.95
C GLU A 338 7.23 -3.60 -6.94
N ASP A 339 6.45 -4.21 -6.05
CA ASP A 339 6.96 -5.21 -5.12
C ASP A 339 7.49 -6.46 -5.82
N SER A 340 6.79 -6.91 -6.87
CA SER A 340 7.19 -8.06 -7.67
C SER A 340 8.50 -7.84 -8.42
N VAL A 341 8.65 -6.68 -9.05
CA VAL A 341 9.88 -6.27 -9.76
C VAL A 341 11.04 -6.08 -8.79
N ALA A 342 10.79 -5.46 -7.64
CA ALA A 342 11.81 -5.32 -6.58
C ALA A 342 12.31 -6.69 -6.09
N ALA A 343 11.41 -7.65 -5.90
CA ALA A 343 11.76 -9.02 -5.49
C ALA A 343 12.58 -9.77 -6.56
N GLU A 344 12.38 -9.46 -7.84
CA GLU A 344 13.13 -10.06 -8.95
C GLU A 344 14.55 -9.48 -9.08
N ILE A 345 14.68 -8.15 -8.96
CA ILE A 345 15.96 -7.45 -9.17
C ILE A 345 16.92 -7.68 -8.00
N VAL A 346 16.41 -7.76 -6.77
CA VAL A 346 17.24 -7.74 -5.56
C VAL A 346 17.45 -9.14 -5.00
N PRO A 347 18.69 -9.51 -4.60
CA PRO A 347 18.94 -10.78 -3.92
C PRO A 347 18.09 -10.93 -2.65
N ARG A 348 17.64 -12.16 -2.36
CA ARG A 348 16.74 -12.47 -1.21
C ARG A 348 17.28 -11.96 0.13
N GLU A 349 18.61 -11.91 0.27
CA GLU A 349 19.30 -11.41 1.44
C GLU A 349 19.07 -9.93 1.73
N GLN A 350 18.72 -9.17 0.71
CA GLN A 350 18.52 -7.72 0.77
C GLN A 350 17.04 -7.31 0.57
N HIS A 351 16.09 -8.25 0.53
CA HIS A 351 14.68 -7.97 0.31
C HIS A 351 14.10 -7.01 1.37
N GLY A 352 14.51 -7.14 2.64
CA GLY A 352 14.04 -6.22 3.68
C GLY A 352 14.45 -4.78 3.41
N MET A 353 15.73 -4.55 3.06
CA MET A 353 16.23 -3.22 2.70
C MET A 353 15.55 -2.71 1.42
N ALA A 354 15.40 -3.57 0.40
CA ALA A 354 14.77 -3.20 -0.87
C ALA A 354 13.32 -2.75 -0.68
N PHE A 355 12.50 -3.55 -0.01
CA PHE A 355 11.09 -3.22 0.25
C PHE A 355 10.93 -2.02 1.18
N GLY A 356 11.82 -1.88 2.18
CA GLY A 356 11.84 -0.69 3.04
C GLY A 356 12.16 0.58 2.27
N THR A 357 13.16 0.52 1.37
CA THR A 357 13.55 1.67 0.55
C THR A 357 12.48 2.02 -0.48
N LEU A 358 11.90 1.01 -1.17
CA LEU A 358 10.81 1.21 -2.12
C LEU A 358 9.61 1.89 -1.44
N ALA A 359 9.17 1.35 -0.29
CA ALA A 359 8.06 1.92 0.45
C ALA A 359 8.34 3.35 0.97
N ALA A 360 9.59 3.68 1.28
CA ALA A 360 9.96 5.05 1.66
C ALA A 360 9.96 6.00 0.46
N VAL A 361 10.41 5.53 -0.72
CA VAL A 361 10.36 6.33 -1.97
C VAL A 361 8.92 6.62 -2.35
N ASN A 362 8.03 5.62 -2.31
CA ASN A 362 6.61 5.82 -2.59
C ASN A 362 5.99 6.82 -1.62
N ALA A 363 6.20 6.65 -0.30
CA ALA A 363 5.63 7.57 0.69
C ALA A 363 6.14 9.01 0.56
N VAL A 364 7.39 9.22 0.15
CA VAL A 364 7.91 10.56 -0.18
C VAL A 364 7.26 11.08 -1.46
N GLY A 365 7.08 10.21 -2.45
CA GLY A 365 6.35 10.51 -3.68
C GLY A 365 4.93 10.98 -3.40
N ASP A 366 4.15 10.21 -2.66
CA ASP A 366 2.76 10.51 -2.26
C ASP A 366 2.63 11.85 -1.55
N PHE A 367 3.56 12.14 -0.63
CA PHE A 367 3.60 13.42 0.06
C PHE A 367 3.87 14.58 -0.91
N LEU A 368 4.90 14.46 -1.74
CA LEU A 368 5.28 15.51 -2.69
C LEU A 368 4.20 15.74 -3.76
N SER A 369 3.61 14.67 -4.29
CA SER A 369 2.57 14.74 -5.31
C SER A 369 1.31 15.42 -4.78
N SER A 370 0.87 15.08 -3.58
CA SER A 370 -0.32 15.68 -2.98
C SER A 370 -0.14 17.18 -2.75
N LEU A 371 1.05 17.62 -2.32
CA LEU A 371 1.39 19.03 -2.20
C LEU A 371 1.43 19.72 -3.56
N LEU A 372 2.12 19.12 -4.53
CA LEU A 372 2.28 19.67 -5.89
C LEU A 372 0.92 19.84 -6.58
N VAL A 373 0.14 18.76 -6.63
CA VAL A 373 -1.16 18.75 -7.30
C VAL A 373 -2.14 19.70 -6.61
N GLY A 374 -2.18 19.69 -5.27
CA GLY A 374 -3.02 20.61 -4.50
C GLY A 374 -2.66 22.08 -4.73
N ALA A 375 -1.37 22.43 -4.74
CA ALA A 375 -0.89 23.77 -4.99
C ALA A 375 -1.17 24.23 -6.44
N LEU A 376 -0.87 23.39 -7.43
CA LEU A 376 -1.13 23.69 -8.85
C LEU A 376 -2.62 23.82 -9.11
N TRP A 377 -3.45 22.97 -8.51
CA TRP A 377 -4.90 23.08 -8.65
C TRP A 377 -5.43 24.39 -8.10
N SER A 378 -4.97 24.79 -6.94
CA SER A 378 -5.41 26.03 -6.29
C SER A 378 -4.96 27.29 -7.04
N SER A 379 -3.77 27.27 -7.64
CA SER A 379 -3.15 28.45 -8.28
C SER A 379 -3.43 28.55 -9.78
N PHE A 380 -3.45 27.42 -10.49
CA PHE A 380 -3.48 27.36 -11.95
C PHE A 380 -4.63 26.49 -12.50
N GLY A 381 -5.42 25.89 -11.61
CA GLY A 381 -6.57 25.07 -11.99
C GLY A 381 -6.24 23.59 -12.27
N VAL A 382 -7.29 22.85 -12.62
CA VAL A 382 -7.31 21.38 -12.77
C VAL A 382 -6.34 20.91 -13.86
N GLY A 383 -6.33 21.61 -15.02
CA GLY A 383 -5.48 21.21 -16.15
C GLY A 383 -3.99 21.27 -15.84
N ALA A 384 -3.52 22.30 -15.12
CA ALA A 384 -2.12 22.40 -14.71
C ALA A 384 -1.75 21.30 -13.68
N ALA A 385 -2.64 21.06 -12.73
CA ALA A 385 -2.44 20.07 -11.68
C ALA A 385 -2.26 18.66 -12.25
N PHE A 386 -3.26 18.17 -12.97
CA PHE A 386 -3.22 16.81 -13.52
C PHE A 386 -2.35 16.69 -14.76
N GLY A 387 -2.10 17.79 -15.49
CA GLY A 387 -1.11 17.85 -16.56
C GLY A 387 0.31 17.61 -16.04
N ALA A 388 0.67 18.18 -14.90
CA ALA A 388 1.95 17.91 -14.24
C ALA A 388 2.07 16.43 -13.82
N SER A 389 1.01 15.84 -13.24
CA SER A 389 0.97 14.41 -12.94
C SER A 389 1.16 13.56 -14.18
N ALA A 390 0.48 13.87 -15.29
CA ALA A 390 0.61 13.13 -16.55
C ALA A 390 2.07 13.12 -17.07
N VAL A 391 2.78 14.24 -16.97
CA VAL A 391 4.20 14.34 -17.37
C VAL A 391 5.08 13.48 -16.46
N LEU A 392 4.87 13.51 -15.14
CA LEU A 392 5.63 12.72 -14.19
C LEU A 392 5.35 11.22 -14.35
N PHE A 393 4.10 10.82 -14.55
CA PHE A 393 3.72 9.45 -14.85
C PHE A 393 4.38 8.93 -16.14
N ALA A 394 4.35 9.73 -17.21
CA ALA A 394 5.00 9.36 -18.48
C ALA A 394 6.52 9.23 -18.32
N ALA A 395 7.15 10.15 -17.59
CA ALA A 395 8.59 10.09 -17.31
C ALA A 395 8.95 8.83 -16.50
N GLY A 396 8.16 8.49 -15.46
CA GLY A 396 8.32 7.27 -14.68
C GLY A 396 8.19 6.01 -15.55
N ALA A 397 7.14 5.93 -16.38
CA ALA A 397 6.94 4.80 -17.30
C ALA A 397 8.13 4.59 -18.25
N ILE A 398 8.65 5.67 -18.84
CA ILE A 398 9.80 5.62 -19.76
C ILE A 398 11.06 5.14 -19.01
N LEU A 399 11.26 5.60 -17.78
CA LEU A 399 12.42 5.20 -16.98
C LEU A 399 12.36 3.72 -16.60
N ILE A 400 11.19 3.20 -16.19
CA ILE A 400 11.00 1.78 -15.88
C ILE A 400 11.35 0.90 -17.08
N LEU A 401 10.95 1.28 -18.29
CA LEU A 401 11.30 0.53 -19.52
C LEU A 401 12.81 0.53 -19.83
N ARG A 402 13.55 1.55 -19.35
CA ARG A 402 15.00 1.67 -19.57
C ARG A 402 15.85 0.98 -18.50
N VAL A 403 15.26 0.46 -17.45
CA VAL A 403 15.96 -0.33 -16.42
C VAL A 403 16.39 -1.65 -17.05
N ARG A 404 17.69 -1.83 -17.20
CA ARG A 404 18.33 -3.06 -17.72
C ARG A 404 19.13 -3.72 -16.60
#